data_66bcea30bf7438ca66e388ed9b7e9b15
#
_entry.id   66bcea30bf7438ca66e388ed9b7e9b15
#
_cell.length_a   1.000
_cell.length_b   1.000
_cell.length_c   1.000
_cell.angle_alpha   90.00
_cell.angle_beta   90.00
_cell.angle_gamma   90.00
#
_symmetry.space_group_name_H-M   'P 1'
#
loop_
_entity.id
_entity.type
_entity.pdbx_description
1 polymer ?
#
loop_
_entity_poly.entity_id
_entity_poly.type
_entity_poly.pdbx_seq_one_letter_code
_entity_poly.pdbx_strand_id
1 'polypeptide(L)'
;MPAATLTGYEALSRPFRYVLEYYPDEQPELAALIGKPYTVRLPMPDGSTRPLNGIVFRAEQGPSTVRSARYTLELRPWFLRLDQERTCAVFQNMSVPEIVTKVCTDAGFGHIRNALSSTYPAKEYTVRYGETSFAFLSRLMAEAGIVYFFEHSGSAHTLVMADSPDVFADCPQGAMLEWLPDAQDKEGGPPTEPSAHVFELSLSRQAPACCGFLLRG
;
A
#
# COMPACT_ATOMS: atom_id res chain seq x y z
N MET A 1 -13.91 0.00 24.25
CA MET A 1 -12.89 0.26 23.21
C MET A 1 -12.99 1.70 22.77
N PRO A 2 -11.90 2.44 22.67
CA PRO A 2 -11.93 3.79 22.14
C PRO A 2 -12.48 3.77 20.72
N ALA A 3 -13.29 4.77 20.35
CA ALA A 3 -13.79 4.90 18.99
C ALA A 3 -12.59 5.13 18.05
N ALA A 4 -12.52 4.35 16.97
CA ALA A 4 -11.46 4.44 15.99
C ALA A 4 -12.06 4.46 14.58
N THR A 5 -11.50 5.31 13.72
CA THR A 5 -11.83 5.36 12.29
C THR A 5 -10.59 5.03 11.50
N LEU A 6 -10.71 4.14 10.51
CA LEU A 6 -9.64 3.83 9.59
C LEU A 6 -10.05 4.17 8.17
N THR A 7 -9.24 4.98 7.51
CA THR A 7 -9.37 5.28 6.08
C THR A 7 -8.17 4.67 5.37
N GLY A 8 -8.38 3.90 4.30
CA GLY A 8 -7.34 3.21 3.57
C GLY A 8 -7.39 3.46 2.06
N TYR A 9 -6.23 3.52 1.44
CA TYR A 9 -6.05 3.53 0.00
C TYR A 9 -4.99 2.49 -0.39
N GLU A 10 -5.37 1.57 -1.26
CA GLU A 10 -4.51 0.55 -1.84
C GLU A 10 -4.67 0.56 -3.35
N ALA A 11 -3.57 0.34 -4.09
CA ALA A 11 -3.60 0.18 -5.54
C ALA A 11 -2.39 -0.62 -6.01
N LEU A 12 -2.51 -1.28 -7.16
CA LEU A 12 -1.39 -1.95 -7.80
C LEU A 12 -0.32 -0.94 -8.18
N SER A 13 0.94 -1.32 -7.99
CA SER A 13 2.13 -0.51 -8.28
C SER A 13 2.14 0.86 -7.58
N ARG A 14 1.47 0.95 -6.42
CA ARG A 14 1.46 2.14 -5.57
C ARG A 14 1.62 1.78 -4.10
N PRO A 15 2.34 2.59 -3.31
CA PRO A 15 2.37 2.45 -1.86
C PRO A 15 0.98 2.67 -1.28
N PHE A 16 0.55 1.79 -0.38
CA PHE A 16 -0.69 2.00 0.36
C PHE A 16 -0.58 3.17 1.34
N ARG A 17 -1.73 3.69 1.72
CA ARG A 17 -1.87 4.70 2.76
C ARG A 17 -3.04 4.36 3.66
N TYR A 18 -2.78 4.21 4.96
CA TYR A 18 -3.81 4.09 5.97
C TYR A 18 -3.73 5.27 6.92
N VAL A 19 -4.87 5.83 7.26
CA VAL A 19 -5.00 6.89 8.26
C VAL A 19 -5.91 6.36 9.36
N LEU A 20 -5.35 6.19 10.55
CA LEU A 20 -6.04 5.76 11.75
C LEU A 20 -6.28 6.98 12.64
N GLU A 21 -7.54 7.28 12.92
CA GLU A 21 -7.94 8.25 13.93
C GLU A 21 -8.51 7.51 15.14
N TYR A 22 -8.01 7.81 16.34
CA TYR A 22 -8.43 7.12 17.55
C TYR A 22 -8.27 7.99 18.80
N TYR A 23 -8.91 7.57 19.88
CA TYR A 23 -8.86 8.21 21.17
C TYR A 23 -8.25 7.23 22.17
N PRO A 24 -6.96 7.28 22.47
CA PRO A 24 -6.33 6.38 23.43
C PRO A 24 -6.71 6.69 24.87
N ASP A 25 -6.72 5.66 25.70
CA ASP A 25 -6.92 5.81 27.14
C ASP A 25 -5.70 6.47 27.81
N GLU A 26 -4.49 6.14 27.33
CA GLU A 26 -3.23 6.77 27.73
C GLU A 26 -2.63 7.52 26.55
N GLN A 27 -2.07 8.71 26.80
CA GLN A 27 -1.48 9.54 25.76
C GLN A 27 -0.13 8.95 25.32
N PRO A 28 0.00 8.45 24.08
CA PRO A 28 1.27 7.93 23.59
C PRO A 28 2.25 9.07 23.30
N GLU A 29 3.52 8.82 23.50
CA GLU A 29 4.58 9.72 23.03
C GLU A 29 4.70 9.61 21.51
N LEU A 30 4.34 10.67 20.78
CA LEU A 30 4.31 10.67 19.31
C LEU A 30 5.68 10.36 18.69
N ALA A 31 6.75 10.92 19.26
CA ALA A 31 8.11 10.70 18.78
C ALA A 31 8.52 9.22 18.84
N ALA A 32 8.04 8.49 19.85
CA ALA A 32 8.32 7.08 20.01
C ALA A 32 7.60 6.19 18.97
N LEU A 33 6.52 6.68 18.38
CA LEU A 33 5.74 5.96 17.37
C LEU A 33 6.33 6.10 15.96
N ILE A 34 6.92 7.24 15.61
CA ILE A 34 7.44 7.51 14.27
C ILE A 34 8.51 6.49 13.87
N GLY A 35 8.38 5.96 12.66
CA GLY A 35 9.28 4.97 12.08
C GLY A 35 9.10 3.54 12.63
N LYS A 36 8.20 3.33 13.58
CA LYS A 36 7.92 2.01 14.15
C LYS A 36 6.86 1.25 13.35
N PRO A 37 6.93 -0.09 13.30
CA PRO A 37 5.86 -0.90 12.76
C PRO A 37 4.60 -0.78 13.63
N TYR A 38 3.46 -0.69 12.96
CA TYR A 38 2.16 -0.64 13.59
C TYR A 38 1.18 -1.55 12.87
N THR A 39 0.34 -2.26 13.63
CA THR A 39 -0.66 -3.18 13.09
C THR A 39 -2.05 -2.79 13.57
N VAL A 40 -2.92 -2.50 12.62
CA VAL A 40 -4.36 -2.34 12.88
C VAL A 40 -5.03 -3.69 12.63
N ARG A 41 -5.84 -4.16 13.56
CA ARG A 41 -6.62 -5.39 13.41
C ARG A 41 -8.07 -5.02 13.19
N LEU A 42 -8.58 -5.30 11.99
CA LEU A 42 -9.98 -5.09 11.64
C LEU A 42 -10.78 -6.34 12.03
N PRO A 43 -11.81 -6.20 12.86
CA PRO A 43 -12.75 -7.30 13.08
C PRO A 43 -13.55 -7.52 11.78
N MET A 44 -13.67 -8.78 11.38
CA MET A 44 -14.44 -9.17 10.22
C MET A 44 -15.81 -9.74 10.65
N PRO A 45 -16.83 -9.69 9.77
CA PRO A 45 -18.16 -10.20 10.10
C PRO A 45 -18.21 -11.68 10.48
N ASP A 46 -17.30 -12.48 9.94
CA ASP A 46 -17.14 -13.92 10.24
C ASP A 46 -16.46 -14.19 11.59
N GLY A 47 -16.17 -13.16 12.37
CA GLY A 47 -15.45 -13.24 13.64
C GLY A 47 -13.93 -13.35 13.51
N SER A 48 -13.38 -13.40 12.29
CA SER A 48 -11.95 -13.35 12.04
C SER A 48 -11.40 -11.94 12.21
N THR A 49 -10.10 -11.79 12.11
CA THR A 49 -9.45 -10.48 12.20
C THR A 49 -8.49 -10.30 11.03
N ARG A 50 -8.68 -9.24 10.25
CA ARG A 50 -7.76 -8.87 9.17
C ARG A 50 -6.70 -7.91 9.69
N PRO A 51 -5.41 -8.28 9.66
CA PRO A 51 -4.32 -7.37 10.01
C PRO A 51 -4.02 -6.41 8.85
N LEU A 52 -3.82 -5.13 9.16
CA LEU A 52 -3.25 -4.14 8.25
C LEU A 52 -1.97 -3.60 8.88
N ASN A 53 -0.84 -3.84 8.25
CA ASN A 53 0.47 -3.50 8.78
C ASN A 53 1.07 -2.32 8.03
N GLY A 54 1.74 -1.43 8.74
CA GLY A 54 2.49 -0.34 8.14
C GLY A 54 3.57 0.18 9.07
N ILE A 55 4.35 1.12 8.57
CA ILE A 55 5.26 1.92 9.40
C ILE A 55 4.57 3.26 9.65
N VAL A 56 4.65 3.77 10.86
CA VAL A 56 4.12 5.09 11.21
C VAL A 56 4.99 6.16 10.55
N PHE A 57 4.47 6.80 9.51
CA PHE A 57 5.12 7.89 8.79
C PHE A 57 4.82 9.25 9.41
N ARG A 58 3.60 9.41 9.92
CA ARG A 58 3.13 10.63 10.57
C ARG A 58 2.28 10.27 11.77
N ALA A 59 2.48 11.02 12.84
CA ALA A 59 1.67 10.94 14.05
C ALA A 59 1.32 12.35 14.50
N GLU A 60 0.04 12.60 14.76
CA GLU A 60 -0.47 13.91 15.15
C GLU A 60 -1.41 13.77 16.35
N GLN A 61 -1.32 14.72 17.24
CA GLN A 61 -2.30 14.93 18.29
C GLN A 61 -3.18 16.11 17.87
N GLY A 62 -4.46 15.86 17.71
CA GLY A 62 -5.46 16.88 17.42
C GLY A 62 -5.94 17.60 18.67
N PRO A 63 -7.04 18.37 18.55
CA PRO A 63 -7.64 19.04 19.68
C PRO A 63 -7.95 18.08 20.81
N SER A 64 -7.57 18.45 22.02
CA SER A 64 -7.82 17.67 23.24
C SER A 64 -8.96 18.30 24.05
N THR A 65 -9.80 17.46 24.63
CA THR A 65 -10.69 17.81 25.73
C THR A 65 -10.07 17.45 27.06
N VAL A 66 -10.70 17.80 28.16
CA VAL A 66 -10.21 17.47 29.53
C VAL A 66 -10.01 15.95 29.75
N ARG A 67 -10.69 15.11 28.95
CA ARG A 67 -10.71 13.65 29.14
C ARG A 67 -10.11 12.85 27.97
N SER A 68 -9.97 13.41 26.78
CA SER A 68 -9.46 12.69 25.61
C SER A 68 -8.85 13.61 24.57
N ALA A 69 -7.79 13.16 23.94
CA ALA A 69 -7.21 13.79 22.76
C ALA A 69 -7.39 12.85 21.56
N ARG A 70 -7.70 13.43 20.39
CA ARG A 70 -7.71 12.68 19.14
C ARG A 70 -6.29 12.50 18.63
N TYR A 71 -5.94 11.29 18.28
CA TYR A 71 -4.66 10.96 17.65
C TYR A 71 -4.90 10.50 16.21
N THR A 72 -4.03 10.92 15.32
CA THR A 72 -4.05 10.52 13.90
C THR A 72 -2.70 9.91 13.56
N LEU A 73 -2.69 8.66 13.11
CA LEU A 73 -1.50 7.96 12.62
C LEU A 73 -1.64 7.72 11.12
N GLU A 74 -0.62 8.10 10.36
CA GLU A 74 -0.50 7.72 8.96
C GLU A 74 0.48 6.55 8.83
N LEU A 75 -0.03 5.42 8.31
CA LEU A 75 0.76 4.22 8.07
C LEU A 75 1.06 4.07 6.58
N ARG A 76 2.32 3.77 6.28
CA ARG A 76 2.83 3.56 4.93
C ARG A 76 3.64 2.26 4.85
N PRO A 77 3.85 1.70 3.64
CA PRO A 77 4.73 0.56 3.49
C PRO A 77 6.19 0.94 3.73
N TRP A 78 6.97 -0.04 4.22
CA TRP A 78 8.42 0.13 4.38
C TRP A 78 9.11 0.51 3.05
N PHE A 79 8.56 0.06 1.92
CA PHE A 79 9.08 0.34 0.57
C PHE A 79 9.21 1.85 0.29
N LEU A 80 8.33 2.69 0.84
CA LEU A 80 8.40 4.14 0.71
C LEU A 80 9.57 4.77 1.49
N ARG A 81 10.18 4.05 2.43
CA ARG A 81 11.42 4.53 3.09
C ARG A 81 12.61 4.59 2.13
N LEU A 82 12.54 3.90 1.00
CA LEU A 82 13.53 3.98 -0.07
C LEU A 82 13.48 5.30 -0.87
N ASP A 83 12.51 6.19 -0.56
CA ASP A 83 12.34 7.49 -1.22
C ASP A 83 13.07 8.66 -0.50
N GLN A 84 13.96 8.36 0.43
CA GLN A 84 14.58 9.39 1.26
C GLN A 84 15.81 10.03 0.61
N GLU A 85 16.63 9.26 -0.11
CA GLU A 85 17.91 9.76 -0.63
C GLU A 85 18.03 9.50 -2.13
N ARG A 86 18.55 10.50 -2.84
CA ARG A 86 18.94 10.41 -4.24
C ARG A 86 20.40 10.01 -4.34
N THR A 87 20.65 8.88 -4.98
CA THR A 87 22.01 8.35 -5.13
C THR A 87 22.26 7.85 -6.54
N CYS A 88 23.52 7.57 -6.85
CA CYS A 88 23.92 6.93 -8.10
C CYS A 88 24.43 5.53 -7.79
N ALA A 89 24.03 4.56 -8.59
CA ALA A 89 24.51 3.17 -8.49
C ALA A 89 24.45 2.50 -9.85
N VAL A 90 25.31 1.50 -10.02
CA VAL A 90 25.41 0.69 -11.23
C VAL A 90 25.18 -0.77 -10.87
N PHE A 91 24.33 -1.42 -11.67
CA PHE A 91 24.02 -2.83 -11.57
C PHE A 91 24.43 -3.51 -12.88
N GLN A 92 25.25 -4.53 -12.82
CA GLN A 92 25.79 -5.24 -13.99
C GLN A 92 25.35 -6.70 -13.97
N ASN A 93 24.96 -7.22 -15.14
CA ASN A 93 24.58 -8.62 -15.33
C ASN A 93 23.50 -9.09 -14.35
N MET A 94 22.51 -8.24 -14.08
CA MET A 94 21.38 -8.52 -13.18
C MET A 94 20.05 -8.32 -13.89
N SER A 95 19.11 -9.20 -13.60
CA SER A 95 17.70 -9.04 -13.98
C SER A 95 16.98 -8.02 -13.10
N VAL A 96 15.85 -7.51 -13.56
CA VAL A 96 15.05 -6.56 -12.77
C VAL A 96 14.63 -7.11 -11.41
N PRO A 97 14.11 -8.35 -11.27
CA PRO A 97 13.78 -8.91 -9.97
C PRO A 97 14.97 -9.03 -9.01
N GLU A 98 16.15 -9.37 -9.54
CA GLU A 98 17.38 -9.44 -8.73
C GLU A 98 17.78 -8.04 -8.23
N ILE A 99 17.70 -7.01 -9.10
CA ILE A 99 18.00 -5.63 -8.69
C ILE A 99 17.03 -5.17 -7.60
N VAL A 100 15.72 -5.44 -7.76
CA VAL A 100 14.70 -5.09 -6.75
C VAL A 100 15.03 -5.75 -5.41
N THR A 101 15.24 -7.05 -5.43
CA THR A 101 15.56 -7.82 -4.22
C THR A 101 16.85 -7.31 -3.55
N LYS A 102 17.90 -7.09 -4.34
CA LYS A 102 19.18 -6.60 -3.83
C LYS A 102 19.04 -5.22 -3.17
N VAL A 103 18.44 -4.25 -3.85
CA VAL A 103 18.33 -2.88 -3.33
C VAL A 103 17.49 -2.84 -2.04
N CYS A 104 16.40 -3.59 -1.99
CA CYS A 104 15.58 -3.68 -0.78
C CYS A 104 16.34 -4.36 0.38
N THR A 105 17.03 -5.47 0.10
CA THR A 105 17.79 -6.21 1.10
C THR A 105 18.96 -5.39 1.64
N ASP A 106 19.69 -4.70 0.77
CA ASP A 106 20.80 -3.82 1.15
C ASP A 106 20.32 -2.66 2.05
N ALA A 107 19.05 -2.22 1.88
CA ALA A 107 18.40 -1.24 2.73
C ALA A 107 17.80 -1.83 4.03
N GLY A 108 17.97 -3.12 4.28
CA GLY A 108 17.47 -3.80 5.48
C GLY A 108 16.03 -4.31 5.40
N PHE A 109 15.44 -4.38 4.20
CA PHE A 109 14.07 -4.85 3.99
C PHE A 109 14.06 -6.20 3.28
N GLY A 110 13.72 -7.26 4.02
CA GLY A 110 13.72 -8.65 3.51
C GLY A 110 12.33 -9.23 3.20
N HIS A 111 11.24 -8.50 3.50
CA HIS A 111 9.89 -9.00 3.27
C HIS A 111 9.46 -8.79 1.80
N ILE A 112 10.03 -9.62 0.91
CA ILE A 112 9.77 -9.59 -0.53
C ILE A 112 9.38 -10.99 -0.97
N ARG A 113 8.30 -11.10 -1.74
CA ARG A 113 7.87 -12.32 -2.41
C ARG A 113 7.95 -12.13 -3.93
N ASN A 114 8.72 -12.99 -4.57
CA ASN A 114 8.75 -13.09 -6.03
C ASN A 114 7.66 -14.08 -6.47
N ALA A 115 6.60 -13.55 -7.11
CA ALA A 115 5.50 -14.31 -7.67
C ALA A 115 5.41 -14.11 -9.19
N LEU A 116 6.57 -13.93 -9.84
CA LEU A 116 6.67 -13.76 -11.28
C LEU A 116 6.61 -15.12 -11.98
N SER A 117 5.86 -15.20 -13.06
CA SER A 117 5.74 -16.38 -13.92
C SER A 117 6.67 -16.33 -15.14
N SER A 118 7.03 -15.12 -15.56
CA SER A 118 7.92 -14.89 -16.70
C SER A 118 9.40 -14.92 -16.33
N THR A 119 10.25 -15.18 -17.33
CA THR A 119 11.70 -15.09 -17.17
C THR A 119 12.17 -13.69 -17.55
N TYR A 120 12.97 -13.09 -16.69
CA TYR A 120 13.53 -11.76 -16.89
C TYR A 120 15.03 -11.88 -17.20
N PRO A 121 15.48 -11.52 -18.43
CA PRO A 121 16.89 -11.62 -18.78
C PRO A 121 17.74 -10.65 -17.96
N ALA A 122 18.95 -11.07 -17.63
CA ALA A 122 19.92 -10.18 -17.03
C ALA A 122 20.30 -9.07 -18.02
N LYS A 123 20.28 -7.83 -17.56
CA LYS A 123 20.75 -6.67 -18.31
C LYS A 123 22.23 -6.49 -18.08
N GLU A 124 23.00 -6.28 -19.14
CA GLU A 124 24.44 -6.05 -19.04
C GLU A 124 24.73 -4.85 -18.13
N TYR A 125 23.91 -3.81 -18.25
CA TYR A 125 24.12 -2.56 -17.52
C TYR A 125 22.79 -1.89 -17.17
N THR A 126 22.60 -1.55 -15.90
CA THR A 126 21.46 -0.75 -15.41
C THR A 126 21.98 0.31 -14.45
N VAL A 127 21.58 1.55 -14.68
CA VAL A 127 22.06 2.70 -13.90
C VAL A 127 20.92 3.34 -13.14
N ARG A 128 21.14 3.58 -11.85
CA ARG A 128 20.40 4.54 -11.06
C ARG A 128 21.19 5.85 -11.06
N TYR A 129 20.61 6.91 -11.59
CA TYR A 129 21.31 8.20 -11.69
C TYR A 129 20.47 9.33 -11.12
N GLY A 130 20.88 9.86 -9.97
CA GLY A 130 20.25 11.02 -9.33
C GLY A 130 18.78 10.82 -8.93
N GLU A 131 18.32 9.56 -8.82
CA GLU A 131 16.97 9.20 -8.41
C GLU A 131 16.97 8.47 -7.09
N THR A 132 15.82 8.45 -6.40
CA THR A 132 15.66 7.67 -5.16
C THR A 132 15.60 6.18 -5.49
N SER A 133 15.92 5.34 -4.52
CA SER A 133 15.78 3.88 -4.72
C SER A 133 14.33 3.51 -5.03
N PHE A 134 13.35 4.15 -4.37
CA PHE A 134 11.94 3.93 -4.65
C PHE A 134 11.57 4.28 -6.09
N ALA A 135 11.95 5.47 -6.58
CA ALA A 135 11.67 5.89 -7.95
C ALA A 135 12.33 4.96 -8.98
N PHE A 136 13.59 4.61 -8.74
CA PHE A 136 14.36 3.70 -9.57
C PHE A 136 13.69 2.32 -9.69
N LEU A 137 13.36 1.68 -8.57
CA LEU A 137 12.72 0.37 -8.56
C LEU A 137 11.33 0.39 -9.17
N SER A 138 10.55 1.44 -8.88
CA SER A 138 9.21 1.60 -9.46
C SER A 138 9.28 1.73 -10.99
N ARG A 139 10.24 2.50 -11.50
CA ARG A 139 10.48 2.64 -12.94
C ARG A 139 10.92 1.33 -13.58
N LEU A 140 11.89 0.62 -12.99
CA LEU A 140 12.37 -0.66 -13.53
C LEU A 140 11.28 -1.72 -13.58
N MET A 141 10.46 -1.83 -12.53
CA MET A 141 9.34 -2.76 -12.51
C MET A 141 8.31 -2.40 -13.58
N ALA A 142 7.96 -1.11 -13.72
CA ALA A 142 7.02 -0.67 -14.76
C ALA A 142 7.54 -0.94 -16.17
N GLU A 143 8.82 -0.67 -16.46
CA GLU A 143 9.47 -0.98 -17.74
C GLU A 143 9.49 -2.48 -18.06
N ALA A 144 9.57 -3.32 -17.04
CA ALA A 144 9.59 -4.78 -17.17
C ALA A 144 8.19 -5.42 -17.19
N GLY A 145 7.12 -4.63 -17.05
CA GLY A 145 5.75 -5.14 -16.94
C GLY A 145 5.47 -5.84 -15.61
N ILE A 146 6.26 -5.58 -14.58
CA ILE A 146 6.09 -6.11 -13.23
C ILE A 146 5.21 -5.15 -12.44
N VAL A 147 4.10 -5.66 -11.91
CA VAL A 147 3.29 -4.97 -10.91
C VAL A 147 3.71 -5.38 -9.52
N TYR A 148 3.48 -4.51 -8.54
CA TYR A 148 3.69 -4.86 -7.15
C TYR A 148 2.48 -4.49 -6.29
N PHE A 149 2.31 -5.20 -5.19
CA PHE A 149 1.30 -4.95 -4.17
C PHE A 149 1.80 -5.43 -2.80
N PHE A 150 1.00 -5.26 -1.76
CA PHE A 150 1.39 -5.63 -0.41
C PHE A 150 0.42 -6.64 0.17
N GLU A 151 0.96 -7.73 0.71
CA GLU A 151 0.22 -8.67 1.53
C GLU A 151 0.48 -8.37 3.00
N HIS A 152 -0.57 -8.46 3.80
CA HIS A 152 -0.50 -8.22 5.24
C HIS A 152 -0.71 -9.52 5.99
N SER A 153 0.19 -9.86 6.92
CA SER A 153 0.10 -11.07 7.73
C SER A 153 0.70 -10.84 9.12
N GLY A 154 0.03 -11.34 10.17
CA GLY A 154 0.54 -11.22 11.53
C GLY A 154 0.88 -9.78 11.92
N SER A 155 2.16 -9.43 11.95
CA SER A 155 2.69 -8.11 12.30
C SER A 155 3.54 -7.45 11.20
N ALA A 156 3.58 -8.03 10.00
CA ALA A 156 4.41 -7.56 8.90
C ALA A 156 3.62 -7.47 7.59
N HIS A 157 4.11 -6.64 6.66
CA HIS A 157 3.64 -6.63 5.29
C HIS A 157 4.78 -7.00 4.34
N THR A 158 4.43 -7.73 3.29
CA THR A 158 5.34 -8.26 2.27
C THR A 158 5.08 -7.58 0.95
N LEU A 159 6.11 -7.07 0.29
CA LEU A 159 6.03 -6.60 -1.09
C LEU A 159 6.02 -7.82 -2.00
N VAL A 160 5.00 -7.93 -2.83
CA VAL A 160 4.84 -9.00 -3.82
C VAL A 160 5.05 -8.43 -5.21
N MET A 161 5.95 -9.04 -5.97
CA MET A 161 6.13 -8.77 -7.40
C MET A 161 5.32 -9.79 -8.20
N ALA A 162 4.52 -9.33 -9.15
CA ALA A 162 3.66 -10.17 -9.99
C ALA A 162 3.66 -9.68 -11.44
N ASP A 163 3.43 -10.60 -12.38
CA ASP A 163 3.33 -10.34 -13.82
C ASP A 163 2.14 -11.08 -14.48
N SER A 164 1.35 -11.80 -13.66
CA SER A 164 0.15 -12.50 -14.09
C SER A 164 -1.00 -12.22 -13.13
N PRO A 165 -2.26 -12.13 -13.61
CA PRO A 165 -3.43 -12.02 -12.77
C PRO A 165 -3.66 -13.23 -11.86
N ASP A 166 -3.12 -14.41 -12.19
CA ASP A 166 -3.28 -15.65 -11.41
C ASP A 166 -2.67 -15.57 -10.00
N VAL A 167 -1.83 -14.56 -9.75
CA VAL A 167 -1.21 -14.32 -8.44
C VAL A 167 -2.20 -13.72 -7.43
N PHE A 168 -3.25 -13.07 -7.92
CA PHE A 168 -4.23 -12.42 -7.05
C PHE A 168 -5.22 -13.45 -6.51
N ALA A 169 -5.29 -13.53 -5.17
CA ALA A 169 -6.33 -14.35 -4.53
C ALA A 169 -7.70 -13.70 -4.70
N ASP A 170 -8.74 -14.53 -4.75
CA ASP A 170 -10.11 -14.05 -4.70
C ASP A 170 -10.37 -13.24 -3.41
N CYS A 171 -11.27 -12.27 -3.50
CA CYS A 171 -11.69 -11.52 -2.33
C CYS A 171 -12.24 -12.47 -1.26
N PRO A 172 -11.77 -12.39 0.00
CA PRO A 172 -12.27 -13.29 1.06
C PRO A 172 -13.78 -13.25 1.28
N GLN A 173 -14.44 -12.20 0.82
CA GLN A 173 -15.89 -11.99 0.89
C GLN A 173 -16.64 -12.53 -0.35
N GLY A 174 -15.94 -13.23 -1.25
CA GLY A 174 -16.48 -13.79 -2.49
C GLY A 174 -16.03 -13.02 -3.74
N ALA A 175 -16.03 -13.73 -4.87
CA ALA A 175 -15.65 -13.19 -6.18
C ALA A 175 -16.69 -12.22 -6.75
N MET A 176 -17.88 -12.14 -6.18
CA MET A 176 -18.98 -11.27 -6.61
C MET A 176 -19.41 -10.37 -5.45
N LEU A 177 -19.45 -9.08 -5.71
CA LEU A 177 -20.03 -8.07 -4.82
C LEU A 177 -21.39 -7.66 -5.39
N GLU A 178 -22.41 -7.68 -4.56
CA GLU A 178 -23.72 -7.20 -4.97
C GLU A 178 -23.73 -5.66 -4.99
N TRP A 179 -24.23 -5.07 -6.08
CA TRP A 179 -24.40 -3.65 -6.17
C TRP A 179 -25.79 -3.25 -5.66
N LEU A 180 -25.85 -2.47 -4.58
CA LEU A 180 -27.06 -1.92 -3.97
C LEU A 180 -27.06 -0.40 -4.09
N PRO A 181 -27.49 0.18 -5.22
CA PRO A 181 -27.40 1.62 -5.48
C PRO A 181 -28.28 2.45 -4.51
N ASP A 182 -29.34 1.87 -3.96
CA ASP A 182 -30.39 2.60 -3.23
C ASP A 182 -30.41 2.31 -1.71
N ALA A 183 -29.33 1.80 -1.14
CA ALA A 183 -29.30 1.44 0.29
C ALA A 183 -29.44 2.66 1.24
N GLN A 184 -29.29 3.89 0.72
CA GLN A 184 -29.46 5.11 1.50
C GLN A 184 -30.93 5.63 1.54
N ASP A 185 -31.80 5.20 0.62
CA ASP A 185 -33.15 5.73 0.46
C ASP A 185 -34.25 4.83 1.02
N LYS A 186 -33.91 3.66 1.54
CA LYS A 186 -34.91 2.80 2.18
C LYS A 186 -34.97 3.09 3.68
N GLU A 187 -36.14 3.49 4.17
CA GLU A 187 -36.52 3.63 5.59
C GLU A 187 -36.43 2.31 6.40
N GLY A 188 -35.60 1.36 5.98
CA GLY A 188 -35.25 0.16 6.70
C GLY A 188 -33.78 0.26 7.07
N GLY A 189 -33.48 0.14 8.34
CA GLY A 189 -32.14 0.26 8.91
C GLY A 189 -31.06 -0.54 8.17
N PRO A 190 -29.79 -0.44 8.59
CA PRO A 190 -28.66 -1.09 7.91
C PRO A 190 -28.95 -2.56 7.68
N PRO A 191 -28.49 -3.14 6.55
CA PRO A 191 -28.74 -4.55 6.22
C PRO A 191 -28.37 -5.44 7.41
N THR A 192 -29.28 -6.31 7.78
CA THR A 192 -29.20 -7.13 9.00
C THR A 192 -28.14 -8.24 8.86
N GLU A 193 -27.59 -8.44 7.67
CA GLU A 193 -26.54 -9.43 7.40
C GLU A 193 -25.22 -8.74 6.99
N PRO A 194 -24.09 -9.21 7.52
CA PRO A 194 -22.77 -8.67 7.21
C PRO A 194 -22.29 -9.14 5.84
N SER A 195 -22.85 -8.61 4.76
CA SER A 195 -22.40 -8.83 3.40
C SER A 195 -21.69 -7.61 2.86
N ALA A 196 -20.64 -7.82 2.06
CA ALA A 196 -19.97 -6.72 1.38
C ALA A 196 -20.82 -6.25 0.20
N HIS A 197 -21.12 -4.95 0.16
CA HIS A 197 -21.91 -4.33 -0.90
C HIS A 197 -21.16 -3.16 -1.51
N VAL A 198 -21.43 -2.88 -2.79
CA VAL A 198 -20.97 -1.67 -3.47
C VAL A 198 -22.11 -0.68 -3.52
N PHE A 199 -21.99 0.45 -2.83
CA PHE A 199 -23.01 1.50 -2.78
C PHE A 199 -22.83 2.56 -3.87
N GLU A 200 -21.58 2.78 -4.29
CA GLU A 200 -21.25 3.77 -5.31
C GLU A 200 -20.23 3.18 -6.29
N LEU A 201 -20.55 3.27 -7.57
CA LEU A 201 -19.63 2.93 -8.66
C LEU A 201 -19.44 4.16 -9.53
N SER A 202 -18.26 4.75 -9.50
CA SER A 202 -17.89 5.83 -10.42
C SER A 202 -16.91 5.33 -11.47
N LEU A 203 -17.21 5.59 -12.75
CA LEU A 203 -16.34 5.31 -13.87
C LEU A 203 -15.74 6.62 -14.36
N SER A 204 -14.43 6.79 -14.19
CA SER A 204 -13.71 7.92 -14.76
C SER A 204 -12.80 7.44 -15.90
N ARG A 205 -12.84 8.13 -17.04
CA ARG A 205 -11.89 7.94 -18.14
C ARG A 205 -11.07 9.20 -18.27
N GLN A 206 -9.76 9.07 -18.13
CA GLN A 206 -8.82 10.15 -18.37
C GLN A 206 -8.11 9.88 -19.68
N ALA A 207 -8.05 10.88 -20.56
CA ALA A 207 -7.21 10.79 -21.75
C ALA A 207 -5.75 10.67 -21.31
N PRO A 208 -4.94 9.79 -21.91
CA PRO A 208 -3.52 9.75 -21.64
C PRO A 208 -2.94 11.14 -21.95
N ALA A 209 -2.13 11.68 -21.04
CA ALA A 209 -1.38 12.90 -21.31
C ALA A 209 -0.48 12.59 -22.51
N CYS A 210 -0.78 13.17 -23.66
CA CYS A 210 0.11 13.13 -24.81
C CYS A 210 1.36 13.91 -24.42
N CYS A 211 2.47 13.23 -24.16
CA CYS A 211 3.79 13.83 -24.22
C CYS A 211 4.04 14.20 -25.68
N GLY A 212 3.62 15.39 -26.07
CA GLY A 212 3.93 15.97 -27.37
C GLY A 212 5.44 16.26 -27.43
N PHE A 213 6.18 15.35 -28.01
CA PHE A 213 7.49 15.68 -28.54
C PHE A 213 7.28 16.59 -29.74
N LEU A 214 7.40 17.91 -29.53
CA LEU A 214 7.59 18.88 -30.61
C LEU A 214 9.03 18.73 -31.12
N LEU A 215 9.21 17.90 -32.15
CA LEU A 215 10.38 18.00 -33.00
C LEU A 215 10.21 19.29 -33.82
N ARG A 216 10.92 20.35 -33.41
CA ARG A 216 11.18 21.48 -34.29
C ARG A 216 12.24 21.02 -35.29
N GLY A 217 11.87 20.94 -36.59
CA GLY A 217 12.78 20.87 -37.70
C GLY A 217 13.47 22.23 -37.91
#